data_680061a0feae1907afa3cf84a791c1e1
#
_entry.id   680061a0feae1907afa3cf84a791c1e1
#
_cell.length_a   1.000
_cell.length_b   1.000
_cell.length_c   1.000
_cell.angle_alpha   90.00
_cell.angle_beta   90.00
_cell.angle_gamma   90.00
#
_symmetry.space_group_name_H-M   'P 1'
#
loop_
_entity.id
_entity.type
_entity.pdbx_description
1 polymer ?
#
loop_
_entity_poly.entity_id
_entity_poly.type
_entity_poly.pdbx_seq_one_letter_code
_entity_poly.pdbx_strand_id
1 'polypeptide(L)'
;MRLHVRGRGLPDEAEIQLWIVDGRISTEPVARADTVFGASGGGWILPGLVDAHCHVGLGQHGEIELDEAIRQAETERDVGALLLRDCGAPTDTRSLDDHDDLPRIIRAGKHLARTKRYSPGMAVELEDESQLPAAVAREARRGDGWVKLVGDWIDRSIGDLAPLWSDDVLKAAIDAAHALGARVTAHVFSDEAMPGLIKAGIDCIEHGTGLTDDTIALMVEHGTVLVPTLINVFENFPGIADAASRYPAYAAHIRDLHARCHDRVAAAL
;
A
#
# COMPACT_ATOMS: atom_id res chain seq x y z
N MET A 1 6.22 24.30 -20.43
CA MET A 1 4.78 24.65 -20.55
C MET A 1 4.40 25.62 -19.44
N ARG A 2 3.53 26.61 -19.72
CA ARG A 2 3.06 27.58 -18.72
C ARG A 2 1.55 27.59 -18.71
N LEU A 3 0.94 27.23 -17.60
CA LEU A 3 -0.50 27.12 -17.45
C LEU A 3 -1.00 28.05 -16.36
N HIS A 4 -2.19 28.61 -16.55
CA HIS A 4 -2.93 29.33 -15.52
C HIS A 4 -4.21 28.57 -15.21
N VAL A 5 -4.36 28.16 -13.94
CA VAL A 5 -5.48 27.37 -13.46
C VAL A 5 -6.27 28.18 -12.43
N ARG A 6 -7.61 28.22 -12.58
CA ARG A 6 -8.53 28.90 -11.66
C ARG A 6 -9.61 27.93 -11.21
N GLY A 7 -9.99 27.99 -9.96
CA GLY A 7 -11.04 27.15 -9.41
C GLY A 7 -11.23 27.36 -7.91
N ARG A 8 -12.06 26.52 -7.29
CA ARG A 8 -12.26 26.51 -5.84
C ARG A 8 -11.29 25.55 -5.17
N GLY A 9 -10.62 26.00 -4.13
CA GLY A 9 -9.76 25.14 -3.30
C GLY A 9 -10.48 24.61 -2.07
N LEU A 10 -10.07 23.46 -1.57
CA LEU A 10 -10.49 22.97 -0.27
C LEU A 10 -9.48 23.36 0.82
N PRO A 11 -9.92 23.47 2.11
CA PRO A 11 -11.28 23.22 2.62
C PRO A 11 -12.21 24.44 2.53
N ASP A 12 -11.68 25.63 2.29
CA ASP A 12 -12.39 26.91 2.50
C ASP A 12 -13.31 27.29 1.33
N GLU A 13 -13.36 26.47 0.28
CA GLU A 13 -14.10 26.73 -0.97
C GLU A 13 -13.75 28.08 -1.63
N ALA A 14 -12.64 28.67 -1.23
CA ALA A 14 -12.17 29.94 -1.75
C ALA A 14 -11.75 29.83 -3.21
N GLU A 15 -11.98 30.90 -3.98
CA GLU A 15 -11.43 30.98 -5.33
C GLU A 15 -9.90 31.08 -5.25
N ILE A 16 -9.21 30.15 -5.91
CA ILE A 16 -7.75 30.14 -6.00
C ILE A 16 -7.29 30.23 -7.45
N GLN A 17 -6.12 30.79 -7.64
CA GLN A 17 -5.43 30.90 -8.92
C GLN A 17 -4.01 30.39 -8.77
N LEU A 18 -3.60 29.50 -9.65
CA LEU A 18 -2.29 28.89 -9.66
C LEU A 18 -1.68 29.00 -11.06
N TRP A 19 -0.37 29.18 -11.10
CA TRP A 19 0.40 29.10 -12.34
C TRP A 19 1.30 27.87 -12.28
N ILE A 20 1.34 27.11 -13.35
CA ILE A 20 2.22 25.94 -13.47
C ILE A 20 3.28 26.27 -14.50
N VAL A 21 4.54 26.22 -14.10
CA VAL A 21 5.70 26.51 -14.95
C VAL A 21 6.68 25.35 -14.81
N ASP A 22 6.93 24.68 -15.91
CA ASP A 22 7.88 23.56 -15.95
C ASP A 22 7.67 22.54 -14.81
N GLY A 23 6.39 22.13 -14.62
CA GLY A 23 5.98 21.18 -13.61
C GLY A 23 5.94 21.71 -12.16
N ARG A 24 6.18 23.01 -11.94
CA ARG A 24 6.15 23.63 -10.60
C ARG A 24 4.97 24.59 -10.46
N ILE A 25 4.31 24.54 -9.31
CA ILE A 25 3.21 25.44 -8.95
C ILE A 25 3.78 26.77 -8.42
N SER A 26 3.20 27.89 -8.89
CA SER A 26 3.42 29.23 -8.36
C SER A 26 2.08 29.88 -8.01
N THR A 27 2.05 30.61 -6.91
CA THR A 27 0.93 31.50 -6.55
C THR A 27 1.09 32.89 -7.15
N GLU A 28 2.28 33.23 -7.65
CA GLU A 28 2.57 34.49 -8.29
C GLU A 28 2.24 34.43 -9.79
N PRO A 29 1.63 35.52 -10.37
CA PRO A 29 1.29 35.57 -11.77
C PRO A 29 2.50 35.40 -12.69
N VAL A 30 2.35 34.50 -13.67
CA VAL A 30 3.38 34.25 -14.70
C VAL A 30 2.91 34.76 -16.05
N ALA A 31 3.74 35.63 -16.67
CA ALA A 31 3.42 36.19 -17.97
C ALA A 31 3.35 35.11 -19.07
N ARG A 32 2.40 35.28 -20.01
CA ARG A 32 2.19 34.39 -21.16
C ARG A 32 1.85 32.95 -20.76
N ALA A 33 1.07 32.77 -19.69
CA ALA A 33 0.50 31.48 -19.35
C ALA A 33 -0.82 31.27 -20.11
N ASP A 34 -1.01 30.10 -20.66
CA ASP A 34 -2.28 29.71 -21.27
C ASP A 34 -3.28 29.34 -20.17
N THR A 35 -4.49 29.91 -20.20
CA THR A 35 -5.54 29.56 -19.24
C THR A 35 -6.21 28.31 -19.68
N VAL A 36 -6.04 27.24 -18.87
CA VAL A 36 -6.52 25.89 -19.21
C VAL A 36 -7.85 25.56 -18.57
N PHE A 37 -8.14 26.11 -17.39
CA PHE A 37 -9.36 25.83 -16.64
C PHE A 37 -9.94 27.08 -15.94
N GLY A 38 -11.27 27.12 -15.79
CA GLY A 38 -11.93 28.04 -14.88
C GLY A 38 -12.55 29.27 -15.46
N ALA A 39 -12.78 29.29 -16.76
CA ALA A 39 -13.53 30.39 -17.40
C ALA A 39 -15.02 30.23 -17.15
N SER A 40 -15.67 30.50 -16.18
CA SER A 40 -17.11 30.48 -15.94
C SER A 40 -17.73 29.21 -15.36
N GLY A 41 -17.62 29.04 -14.07
CA GLY A 41 -18.45 28.05 -13.36
C GLY A 41 -17.67 27.09 -12.47
N GLY A 42 -16.37 27.23 -12.37
CA GLY A 42 -15.57 26.75 -11.25
C GLY A 42 -15.53 25.23 -11.06
N GLY A 43 -14.50 24.62 -11.59
CA GLY A 43 -14.04 23.32 -11.09
C GLY A 43 -13.40 23.46 -9.71
N TRP A 44 -13.21 22.32 -9.05
CA TRP A 44 -12.42 22.22 -7.83
C TRP A 44 -10.94 22.04 -8.17
N ILE A 45 -10.07 22.65 -7.39
CA ILE A 45 -8.63 22.43 -7.44
C ILE A 45 -8.24 21.71 -6.16
N LEU A 46 -7.71 20.49 -6.34
CA LEU A 46 -7.25 19.62 -5.28
C LEU A 46 -5.78 19.27 -5.50
N PRO A 47 -5.01 18.97 -4.45
CA PRO A 47 -3.80 18.20 -4.61
C PRO A 47 -4.11 16.88 -5.33
N GLY A 48 -3.16 16.36 -6.10
CA GLY A 48 -3.29 15.00 -6.65
C GLY A 48 -3.57 14.00 -5.54
N LEU A 49 -4.42 13.03 -5.82
CA LEU A 49 -4.72 11.97 -4.88
C LEU A 49 -3.46 11.13 -4.63
N VAL A 50 -3.41 10.51 -3.44
CA VAL A 50 -2.37 9.56 -3.07
C VAL A 50 -3.02 8.19 -2.95
N ASP A 51 -2.63 7.25 -3.83
CA ASP A 51 -2.91 5.84 -3.57
C ASP A 51 -1.85 5.28 -2.64
N ALA A 52 -2.26 4.97 -1.41
CA ALA A 52 -1.36 4.48 -0.37
C ALA A 52 -1.17 2.96 -0.40
N HIS A 53 -1.87 2.23 -1.28
CA HIS A 53 -1.73 0.79 -1.44
C HIS A 53 -2.09 0.35 -2.86
N CYS A 54 -1.11 0.33 -3.73
CA CYS A 54 -1.23 -0.23 -5.07
C CYS A 54 -0.10 -1.20 -5.39
N HIS A 55 -0.15 -1.81 -6.56
CA HIS A 55 0.83 -2.75 -7.06
C HIS A 55 1.09 -2.53 -8.55
N VAL A 56 1.85 -1.50 -8.90
CA VAL A 56 2.26 -1.24 -10.28
C VAL A 56 3.34 -2.24 -10.70
N GLY A 57 3.07 -3.03 -11.72
CA GLY A 57 3.96 -4.10 -12.15
C GLY A 57 3.63 -5.48 -11.58
N LEU A 58 2.40 -5.65 -11.03
CA LEU A 58 1.88 -6.93 -10.57
C LEU A 58 0.65 -7.32 -11.39
N GLY A 59 0.67 -8.51 -11.98
CA GLY A 59 -0.46 -9.14 -12.66
C GLY A 59 -1.02 -10.31 -11.88
N GLN A 60 -2.06 -10.92 -12.42
CA GLN A 60 -2.75 -12.05 -11.80
C GLN A 60 -1.83 -13.25 -11.47
N HIS A 61 -0.74 -13.41 -12.22
CA HIS A 61 0.19 -14.53 -12.09
C HIS A 61 1.62 -14.09 -11.69
N GLY A 62 1.79 -12.89 -11.16
CA GLY A 62 3.07 -12.32 -10.77
C GLY A 62 3.57 -11.25 -11.73
N GLU A 63 4.80 -11.39 -12.21
CA GLU A 63 5.48 -10.41 -13.08
C GLU A 63 4.72 -10.16 -14.39
N ILE A 64 4.71 -8.89 -14.83
CA ILE A 64 4.13 -8.45 -16.10
C ILE A 64 5.14 -7.65 -16.92
N GLU A 65 4.84 -7.46 -18.20
CA GLU A 65 5.63 -6.61 -19.10
C GLU A 65 5.50 -5.11 -18.72
N LEU A 66 6.53 -4.33 -19.03
CA LEU A 66 6.56 -2.90 -18.71
C LEU A 66 5.40 -2.11 -19.34
N ASP A 67 5.01 -2.45 -20.56
CA ASP A 67 3.86 -1.81 -21.23
C ASP A 67 2.55 -1.96 -20.45
N GLU A 68 2.36 -3.09 -19.76
CA GLU A 68 1.21 -3.30 -18.88
C GLU A 68 1.35 -2.49 -17.59
N ALA A 69 2.55 -2.43 -17.00
CA ALA A 69 2.82 -1.60 -15.83
C ALA A 69 2.58 -0.10 -16.12
N ILE A 70 2.95 0.37 -17.32
CA ILE A 70 2.64 1.73 -17.78
C ILE A 70 1.12 1.94 -17.82
N ARG A 71 0.35 1.01 -18.41
CA ARG A 71 -1.12 1.11 -18.44
C ARG A 71 -1.75 1.12 -17.06
N GLN A 72 -1.19 0.37 -16.10
CA GLN A 72 -1.64 0.42 -14.70
C GLN A 72 -1.40 1.82 -14.10
N ALA A 73 -0.21 2.39 -14.28
CA ALA A 73 0.10 3.74 -13.81
C ALA A 73 -0.74 4.83 -14.50
N GLU A 74 -1.02 4.69 -15.80
CA GLU A 74 -1.94 5.57 -16.53
C GLU A 74 -3.37 5.51 -15.97
N THR A 75 -3.85 4.33 -15.62
CA THR A 75 -5.18 4.14 -15.02
C THR A 75 -5.28 4.90 -13.68
N GLU A 76 -4.25 4.83 -12.84
CA GLU A 76 -4.17 5.59 -11.59
C GLU A 76 -4.15 7.10 -11.84
N ARG A 77 -3.34 7.56 -12.79
CA ARG A 77 -3.30 8.98 -13.20
C ARG A 77 -4.68 9.47 -13.64
N ASP A 78 -5.37 8.69 -14.46
CA ASP A 78 -6.63 9.10 -15.11
C ASP A 78 -7.78 9.24 -14.09
N VAL A 79 -7.68 8.60 -12.92
CA VAL A 79 -8.59 8.83 -11.78
C VAL A 79 -8.09 9.89 -10.80
N GLY A 80 -6.92 10.50 -11.07
CA GLY A 80 -6.38 11.61 -10.31
C GLY A 80 -5.37 11.23 -9.23
N ALA A 81 -4.94 9.96 -9.13
CA ALA A 81 -3.87 9.55 -8.25
C ALA A 81 -2.51 9.91 -8.88
N LEU A 82 -1.83 10.90 -8.30
CA LEU A 82 -0.57 11.43 -8.82
C LEU A 82 0.65 11.02 -7.97
N LEU A 83 0.43 10.36 -6.85
CA LEU A 83 1.45 9.72 -6.02
C LEU A 83 0.96 8.32 -5.64
N LEU A 84 1.75 7.31 -5.97
CA LEU A 84 1.45 5.92 -5.72
C LEU A 84 2.46 5.36 -4.72
N ARG A 85 1.97 4.73 -3.64
CA ARG A 85 2.81 3.88 -2.80
C ARG A 85 2.60 2.43 -3.22
N ASP A 86 3.51 1.97 -4.07
CA ASP A 86 3.56 0.57 -4.50
C ASP A 86 3.99 -0.32 -3.32
N CYS A 87 3.04 -1.09 -2.82
CA CYS A 87 3.22 -2.02 -1.71
C CYS A 87 3.89 -3.33 -2.11
N GLY A 88 4.66 -3.31 -3.18
CA GLY A 88 5.48 -4.41 -3.66
C GLY A 88 4.98 -4.99 -4.98
N ALA A 89 5.89 -5.10 -5.93
CA ALA A 89 5.64 -5.72 -7.21
C ALA A 89 6.85 -6.56 -7.65
N PRO A 90 6.63 -7.64 -8.41
CA PRO A 90 7.71 -8.45 -8.93
C PRO A 90 8.46 -7.77 -10.08
N THR A 91 7.77 -6.98 -10.91
CA THR A 91 8.36 -6.23 -12.04
C THR A 91 9.16 -5.02 -11.55
N ASP A 92 10.32 -4.77 -12.13
CA ASP A 92 11.06 -3.53 -11.88
C ASP A 92 10.49 -2.40 -12.72
N THR A 93 9.84 -1.44 -12.06
CA THR A 93 9.13 -0.31 -12.70
C THR A 93 9.93 0.99 -12.68
N ARG A 94 11.25 0.97 -12.42
CA ARG A 94 12.06 2.20 -12.33
C ARG A 94 12.11 3.00 -13.62
N SER A 95 12.01 2.35 -14.77
CA SER A 95 11.97 3.03 -16.06
C SER A 95 10.72 3.91 -16.23
N LEU A 96 9.67 3.71 -15.43
CA LEU A 96 8.48 4.56 -15.45
C LEU A 96 8.77 5.97 -14.90
N ASP A 97 9.83 6.14 -14.13
CA ASP A 97 10.24 7.46 -13.61
C ASP A 97 10.73 8.42 -14.72
N ASP A 98 11.06 7.89 -15.90
CA ASP A 98 11.45 8.67 -17.08
C ASP A 98 10.24 9.24 -17.85
N HIS A 99 9.01 8.91 -17.45
CA HIS A 99 7.76 9.35 -18.05
C HIS A 99 7.18 10.54 -17.27
N ASP A 100 7.27 11.73 -17.83
CA ASP A 100 6.82 12.99 -17.20
C ASP A 100 5.30 13.05 -16.96
N ASP A 101 4.52 12.19 -17.62
CA ASP A 101 3.06 12.15 -17.57
C ASP A 101 2.49 11.04 -16.69
N LEU A 102 3.34 10.22 -16.09
CA LEU A 102 2.91 9.20 -15.12
C LEU A 102 2.95 9.72 -13.67
N PRO A 103 2.18 9.10 -12.77
CA PRO A 103 2.28 9.38 -11.34
C PRO A 103 3.67 9.07 -10.80
N ARG A 104 4.08 9.80 -9.78
CA ARG A 104 5.28 9.43 -9.01
C ARG A 104 5.00 8.14 -8.24
N ILE A 105 5.93 7.18 -8.31
CA ILE A 105 5.84 5.91 -7.62
C ILE A 105 6.86 5.83 -6.49
N ILE A 106 6.43 5.44 -5.29
CA ILE A 106 7.27 5.10 -4.14
C ILE A 106 7.17 3.59 -3.93
N ARG A 107 8.23 2.86 -4.19
CA ARG A 107 8.26 1.39 -4.27
C ARG A 107 8.72 0.75 -2.97
N ALA A 108 8.04 -0.31 -2.55
CA ALA A 108 8.47 -1.14 -1.42
C ALA A 108 9.38 -2.33 -1.82
N GLY A 109 9.76 -2.43 -3.11
CA GLY A 109 10.48 -3.58 -3.62
C GLY A 109 9.59 -4.79 -3.83
N LYS A 110 10.08 -6.00 -3.57
CA LYS A 110 9.29 -7.24 -3.67
C LYS A 110 8.70 -7.62 -2.32
N HIS A 111 7.52 -8.24 -2.33
CA HIS A 111 6.97 -8.88 -1.12
C HIS A 111 7.94 -9.92 -0.55
N LEU A 112 8.01 -10.01 0.77
CA LEU A 112 8.76 -11.05 1.46
C LEU A 112 7.79 -11.97 2.21
N ALA A 113 7.83 -13.26 1.92
CA ALA A 113 6.96 -14.26 2.52
C ALA A 113 7.71 -15.57 2.80
N ARG A 114 7.14 -16.44 3.66
CA ARG A 114 7.61 -17.82 3.79
C ARG A 114 7.20 -18.63 2.56
N THR A 115 7.99 -19.64 2.23
CA THR A 115 7.72 -20.57 1.12
C THR A 115 6.29 -21.10 1.19
N LYS A 116 5.55 -20.96 0.09
CA LYS A 116 4.14 -21.37 -0.06
C LYS A 116 3.15 -20.67 0.89
N ARG A 117 3.55 -19.60 1.54
CA ARG A 117 2.74 -18.80 2.45
C ARG A 117 2.41 -17.41 1.88
N TYR A 118 2.17 -17.36 0.58
CA TYR A 118 1.57 -16.23 -0.17
C TYR A 118 1.11 -16.71 -1.56
N SER A 119 0.57 -15.77 -2.36
CA SER A 119 0.19 -16.06 -3.74
C SER A 119 1.42 -16.39 -4.59
N PRO A 120 1.37 -17.47 -5.40
CA PRO A 120 2.50 -17.87 -6.23
C PRO A 120 2.96 -16.77 -7.18
N GLY A 121 4.28 -16.57 -7.29
CA GLY A 121 4.89 -15.58 -8.19
C GLY A 121 4.88 -14.13 -7.69
N MET A 122 4.23 -13.85 -6.55
CA MET A 122 4.09 -12.47 -6.04
C MET A 122 5.15 -12.08 -5.00
N ALA A 123 5.82 -13.04 -4.39
CA ALA A 123 6.78 -12.76 -3.32
C ALA A 123 8.13 -13.45 -3.55
N VAL A 124 9.16 -12.89 -2.94
CA VAL A 124 10.40 -13.63 -2.65
C VAL A 124 10.11 -14.59 -1.51
N GLU A 125 10.17 -15.87 -1.80
CA GLU A 125 9.92 -16.93 -0.82
C GLU A 125 11.18 -17.24 -0.01
N LEU A 126 11.06 -17.23 1.32
CA LEU A 126 12.14 -17.54 2.26
C LEU A 126 11.84 -18.92 2.90
N GLU A 127 12.79 -19.83 2.76
CA GLU A 127 12.65 -21.20 3.32
C GLU A 127 12.79 -21.19 4.84
N ASP A 128 13.68 -20.34 5.37
CA ASP A 128 13.93 -20.19 6.79
C ASP A 128 13.66 -18.75 7.23
N GLU A 129 12.99 -18.56 8.37
CA GLU A 129 12.66 -17.24 8.88
C GLU A 129 13.90 -16.42 9.27
N SER A 130 15.00 -17.07 9.65
CA SER A 130 16.26 -16.39 9.93
C SER A 130 16.84 -15.59 8.73
N GLN A 131 16.35 -15.88 7.52
CA GLN A 131 16.72 -15.14 6.30
C GLN A 131 16.04 -13.77 6.20
N LEU A 132 14.96 -13.52 6.98
CA LEU A 132 14.14 -12.33 6.84
C LEU A 132 14.93 -11.02 7.05
N PRO A 133 15.77 -10.83 8.08
CA PRO A 133 16.50 -9.58 8.26
C PRO A 133 17.42 -9.22 7.09
N ALA A 134 18.09 -10.23 6.51
CA ALA A 134 18.94 -10.02 5.35
C ALA A 134 18.12 -9.72 4.08
N ALA A 135 16.96 -10.36 3.91
CA ALA A 135 16.05 -10.10 2.80
C ALA A 135 15.45 -8.69 2.89
N VAL A 136 15.01 -8.26 4.08
CA VAL A 136 14.53 -6.91 4.36
C VAL A 136 15.60 -5.86 4.05
N ALA A 137 16.83 -6.06 4.51
CA ALA A 137 17.93 -5.14 4.21
C ALA A 137 18.24 -5.05 2.70
N ARG A 138 18.03 -6.11 1.94
CA ARG A 138 18.17 -6.12 0.48
C ARG A 138 17.05 -5.31 -0.19
N GLU A 139 15.79 -5.55 0.19
CA GLU A 139 14.65 -4.83 -0.38
C GLU A 139 14.63 -3.35 0.05
N ALA A 140 15.09 -3.01 1.26
CA ALA A 140 15.27 -1.63 1.71
C ALA A 140 16.24 -0.83 0.82
N ARG A 141 17.29 -1.47 0.30
CA ARG A 141 18.23 -0.83 -0.65
C ARG A 141 17.68 -0.77 -2.07
N ARG A 142 16.73 -1.63 -2.39
CA ARG A 142 16.11 -1.71 -3.71
C ARG A 142 14.91 -0.80 -3.85
N GLY A 143 14.13 -0.62 -2.78
CA GLY A 143 12.93 0.20 -2.74
C GLY A 143 13.22 1.70 -2.56
N ASP A 144 12.15 2.49 -2.53
CA ASP A 144 12.19 3.93 -2.36
C ASP A 144 11.87 4.34 -0.91
N GLY A 145 12.49 3.63 0.06
CA GLY A 145 12.33 3.88 1.48
C GLY A 145 11.21 3.08 2.15
N TRP A 146 10.69 2.03 1.49
CA TRP A 146 9.74 1.09 2.07
C TRP A 146 10.15 -0.36 1.80
N VAL A 147 9.66 -1.27 2.66
CA VAL A 147 9.77 -2.72 2.49
C VAL A 147 8.42 -3.36 2.79
N LYS A 148 8.01 -4.34 1.99
CA LYS A 148 6.75 -5.06 2.16
C LYS A 148 6.96 -6.46 2.70
N LEU A 149 6.32 -6.75 3.82
CA LEU A 149 6.20 -8.08 4.41
C LEU A 149 4.80 -8.67 4.17
N VAL A 150 4.74 -9.99 4.18
CA VAL A 150 3.49 -10.73 4.42
C VAL A 150 3.52 -11.14 5.89
N GLY A 151 2.62 -10.59 6.71
CA GLY A 151 2.57 -10.81 8.15
C GLY A 151 1.86 -12.12 8.51
N ASP A 152 0.76 -12.43 7.80
CA ASP A 152 0.01 -13.67 7.93
C ASP A 152 -0.47 -14.20 6.58
N TRP A 153 -0.80 -15.47 6.54
CA TRP A 153 -1.43 -16.15 5.41
C TRP A 153 -1.99 -17.48 5.85
N ILE A 154 -2.83 -18.11 5.01
CA ILE A 154 -3.32 -19.44 5.30
C ILE A 154 -2.16 -20.43 5.53
N ASP A 155 -2.17 -21.10 6.68
CA ASP A 155 -1.37 -22.28 6.94
C ASP A 155 -2.19 -23.52 6.65
N ARG A 156 -1.82 -24.20 5.57
CA ARG A 156 -2.58 -25.37 5.11
C ARG A 156 -2.46 -26.57 6.06
N SER A 157 -1.48 -26.58 6.98
CA SER A 157 -1.31 -27.64 7.97
C SER A 157 -2.32 -27.54 9.11
N ILE A 158 -2.71 -26.32 9.49
CA ILE A 158 -3.75 -26.07 10.50
C ILE A 158 -5.10 -25.72 9.86
N GLY A 159 -5.12 -25.36 8.58
CA GLY A 159 -6.32 -25.04 7.83
C GLY A 159 -6.93 -23.67 8.15
N ASP A 160 -6.12 -22.73 8.65
CA ASP A 160 -6.54 -21.38 8.99
C ASP A 160 -5.41 -20.34 8.76
N LEU A 161 -5.70 -19.03 8.98
CA LEU A 161 -4.69 -17.98 9.03
C LEU A 161 -3.69 -18.27 10.15
N ALA A 162 -2.43 -17.93 9.92
CA ALA A 162 -1.41 -17.94 10.97
C ALA A 162 -0.30 -16.92 10.65
N PRO A 163 0.35 -16.36 11.67
CA PRO A 163 1.54 -15.54 11.50
C PRO A 163 2.64 -16.28 10.72
N LEU A 164 3.42 -15.53 9.94
CA LEU A 164 4.53 -16.09 9.16
C LEU A 164 5.86 -16.11 9.92
N TRP A 165 6.03 -15.23 10.89
CA TRP A 165 7.30 -14.92 11.51
C TRP A 165 7.20 -14.91 13.02
N SER A 166 8.27 -15.31 13.70
CA SER A 166 8.41 -15.13 15.14
C SER A 166 8.70 -13.68 15.51
N ASP A 167 8.35 -13.27 16.73
CA ASP A 167 8.51 -11.90 17.21
C ASP A 167 9.97 -11.43 17.16
N ASP A 168 10.92 -12.30 17.54
CA ASP A 168 12.35 -11.99 17.51
C ASP A 168 12.87 -11.72 16.10
N VAL A 169 12.40 -12.51 15.13
CA VAL A 169 12.76 -12.34 13.71
C VAL A 169 12.13 -11.08 13.13
N LEU A 170 10.87 -10.77 13.48
CA LEU A 170 10.21 -9.53 13.08
C LEU A 170 11.00 -8.31 13.61
N LYS A 171 11.36 -8.33 14.90
CA LYS A 171 12.15 -7.24 15.51
C LYS A 171 13.47 -7.02 14.78
N ALA A 172 14.23 -8.09 14.55
CA ALA A 172 15.51 -8.01 13.86
C ALA A 172 15.35 -7.52 12.39
N ALA A 173 14.30 -7.92 11.72
CA ALA A 173 14.02 -7.53 10.34
C ALA A 173 13.61 -6.05 10.23
N ILE A 174 12.72 -5.59 11.10
CA ILE A 174 12.27 -4.20 11.11
C ILE A 174 13.41 -3.26 11.50
N ASP A 175 14.21 -3.62 12.51
CA ASP A 175 15.41 -2.86 12.88
C ASP A 175 16.42 -2.76 11.72
N ALA A 176 16.56 -3.83 10.93
CA ALA A 176 17.43 -3.80 9.74
C ALA A 176 16.95 -2.84 8.65
N ALA A 177 15.62 -2.70 8.46
CA ALA A 177 15.06 -1.68 7.57
C ALA A 177 15.28 -0.28 8.11
N HIS A 178 14.94 -0.05 9.37
CA HIS A 178 15.08 1.25 10.05
C HIS A 178 16.53 1.73 10.06
N ALA A 179 17.51 0.85 10.28
CA ALA A 179 18.93 1.16 10.19
C ALA A 179 19.37 1.64 8.79
N LEU A 180 18.61 1.34 7.77
CA LEU A 180 18.81 1.80 6.39
C LEU A 180 17.92 2.99 6.02
N GLY A 181 17.15 3.54 6.97
CA GLY A 181 16.22 4.64 6.75
C GLY A 181 14.93 4.24 6.01
N ALA A 182 14.66 2.95 5.86
CA ALA A 182 13.44 2.44 5.24
C ALA A 182 12.38 2.12 6.30
N ARG A 183 11.10 2.31 5.93
CA ARG A 183 9.92 1.91 6.68
C ARG A 183 9.48 0.51 6.27
N VAL A 184 8.71 -0.14 7.13
CA VAL A 184 8.19 -1.47 6.87
C VAL A 184 6.67 -1.47 6.90
N THR A 185 6.04 -2.09 5.91
CA THR A 185 4.62 -2.34 5.88
C THR A 185 4.32 -3.83 5.72
N ALA A 186 3.21 -4.31 6.29
CA ALA A 186 2.83 -5.71 6.21
C ALA A 186 1.37 -5.91 5.77
N HIS A 187 1.17 -6.89 4.88
CA HIS A 187 -0.13 -7.52 4.68
C HIS A 187 -0.52 -8.27 5.96
N VAL A 188 -1.68 -7.99 6.53
CA VAL A 188 -2.19 -8.64 7.74
C VAL A 188 -3.70 -8.73 7.71
N PHE A 189 -4.23 -9.93 7.87
CA PHE A 189 -5.67 -10.17 7.99
C PHE A 189 -6.08 -10.52 9.43
N SER A 190 -5.34 -11.44 10.09
CA SER A 190 -5.71 -11.97 11.39
C SER A 190 -5.35 -11.05 12.56
N ASP A 191 -6.08 -11.18 13.65
CA ASP A 191 -5.77 -10.54 14.93
C ASP A 191 -4.50 -11.11 15.60
N GLU A 192 -4.18 -12.37 15.35
CA GLU A 192 -3.04 -13.07 15.95
C GLU A 192 -1.68 -12.52 15.48
N ALA A 193 -1.58 -12.06 14.22
CA ALA A 193 -0.31 -11.56 13.67
C ALA A 193 0.00 -10.11 14.07
N MET A 194 -1.00 -9.31 14.42
CA MET A 194 -0.83 -7.87 14.63
C MET A 194 0.04 -7.51 15.83
N PRO A 195 -0.13 -8.11 17.03
CA PRO A 195 0.63 -7.69 18.21
C PRO A 195 2.14 -7.86 18.04
N GLY A 196 2.59 -8.95 17.40
CA GLY A 196 4.00 -9.20 17.14
C GLY A 196 4.60 -8.14 16.20
N LEU A 197 3.91 -7.83 15.09
CA LEU A 197 4.32 -6.80 14.15
C LEU A 197 4.40 -5.41 14.79
N ILE A 198 3.37 -5.00 15.54
CA ILE A 198 3.30 -3.68 16.16
C ILE A 198 4.40 -3.53 17.20
N LYS A 199 4.58 -4.51 18.11
CA LYS A 199 5.63 -4.52 19.13
C LYS A 199 7.05 -4.55 18.53
N ALA A 200 7.22 -5.16 17.36
CA ALA A 200 8.48 -5.13 16.62
C ALA A 200 8.79 -3.75 16.03
N GLY A 201 7.82 -2.82 16.00
CA GLY A 201 7.98 -1.44 15.53
C GLY A 201 7.62 -1.23 14.06
N ILE A 202 6.66 -2.01 13.53
CA ILE A 202 6.23 -1.84 12.14
C ILE A 202 5.60 -0.45 11.91
N ASP A 203 5.88 0.16 10.77
CA ASP A 203 5.40 1.51 10.45
C ASP A 203 3.96 1.51 9.92
N CYS A 204 3.53 0.45 9.21
CA CYS A 204 2.21 0.41 8.61
C CYS A 204 1.63 -1.01 8.56
N ILE A 205 0.35 -1.13 8.87
CA ILE A 205 -0.47 -2.33 8.68
C ILE A 205 -1.36 -2.12 7.46
N GLU A 206 -1.32 -3.05 6.52
CA GLU A 206 -2.21 -3.10 5.36
C GLU A 206 -3.37 -4.04 5.65
N HIS A 207 -4.56 -3.66 5.20
CA HIS A 207 -5.84 -4.35 5.41
C HIS A 207 -6.32 -4.28 6.86
N GLY A 208 -5.63 -4.88 7.80
CA GLY A 208 -5.93 -4.79 9.23
C GLY A 208 -7.32 -5.29 9.61
N THR A 209 -7.85 -6.31 8.91
CA THR A 209 -9.22 -6.80 9.11
C THR A 209 -9.45 -7.42 10.49
N GLY A 210 -8.40 -7.93 11.13
CA GLY A 210 -8.42 -8.51 12.48
C GLY A 210 -8.19 -7.50 13.61
N LEU A 211 -8.32 -6.20 13.39
CA LEU A 211 -8.17 -5.19 14.44
C LEU A 211 -9.11 -5.45 15.63
N THR A 212 -8.56 -5.29 16.84
CA THR A 212 -9.25 -5.31 18.12
C THR A 212 -9.00 -4.01 18.86
N ASP A 213 -9.75 -3.70 19.90
CA ASP A 213 -9.53 -2.49 20.70
C ASP A 213 -8.11 -2.46 21.30
N ASP A 214 -7.60 -3.61 21.72
CA ASP A 214 -6.23 -3.74 22.24
C ASP A 214 -5.17 -3.48 21.17
N THR A 215 -5.33 -4.00 19.95
CA THR A 215 -4.39 -3.76 18.85
C THR A 215 -4.48 -2.33 18.33
N ILE A 216 -5.65 -1.71 18.31
CA ILE A 216 -5.80 -0.28 17.99
C ILE A 216 -5.05 0.58 19.02
N ALA A 217 -5.24 0.33 20.33
CA ALA A 217 -4.51 1.02 21.37
C ALA A 217 -2.99 0.85 21.22
N LEU A 218 -2.55 -0.36 20.90
CA LEU A 218 -1.13 -0.66 20.68
C LEU A 218 -0.58 0.08 19.44
N MET A 219 -1.35 0.18 18.35
CA MET A 219 -0.97 0.97 17.17
C MET A 219 -0.80 2.45 17.51
N VAL A 220 -1.70 3.01 18.31
CA VAL A 220 -1.60 4.41 18.79
C VAL A 220 -0.33 4.61 19.61
N GLU A 221 -0.03 3.70 20.54
CA GLU A 221 1.17 3.76 21.41
C GLU A 221 2.46 3.72 20.57
N HIS A 222 2.51 2.87 19.55
CA HIS A 222 3.68 2.68 18.68
C HIS A 222 3.74 3.62 17.47
N GLY A 223 2.69 4.38 17.18
CA GLY A 223 2.60 5.24 16.00
C GLY A 223 2.47 4.46 14.69
N THR A 224 1.96 3.23 14.74
CA THR A 224 1.73 2.38 13.55
C THR A 224 0.53 2.89 12.77
N VAL A 225 0.67 3.07 11.46
CA VAL A 225 -0.38 3.57 10.57
C VAL A 225 -1.22 2.41 10.00
N LEU A 226 -2.50 2.64 9.73
CA LEU A 226 -3.40 1.71 9.04
C LEU A 226 -3.70 2.19 7.62
N VAL A 227 -3.62 1.27 6.64
CA VAL A 227 -4.20 1.43 5.30
C VAL A 227 -5.22 0.30 5.08
N PRO A 228 -6.51 0.55 5.28
CA PRO A 228 -7.51 -0.49 5.44
C PRO A 228 -7.95 -1.17 4.13
N THR A 229 -7.60 -0.63 2.97
CA THR A 229 -7.91 -1.21 1.65
C THR A 229 -9.33 -1.74 1.51
N LEU A 230 -10.32 -0.96 1.92
CA LEU A 230 -11.71 -1.41 2.10
C LEU A 230 -12.31 -2.04 0.85
N ILE A 231 -12.04 -1.49 -0.34
CA ILE A 231 -12.54 -2.05 -1.61
C ILE A 231 -12.03 -3.49 -1.78
N ASN A 232 -10.73 -3.72 -1.55
CA ASN A 232 -10.14 -5.06 -1.66
C ASN A 232 -10.81 -6.06 -0.71
N VAL A 233 -11.03 -5.66 0.55
CA VAL A 233 -11.67 -6.51 1.56
C VAL A 233 -13.12 -6.84 1.17
N PHE A 234 -13.91 -5.83 0.79
CA PHE A 234 -15.31 -6.03 0.47
C PHE A 234 -15.55 -6.83 -0.79
N GLU A 235 -14.73 -6.65 -1.82
CA GLU A 235 -14.91 -7.34 -3.08
C GLU A 235 -14.35 -8.77 -3.08
N ASN A 236 -13.23 -9.00 -2.38
CA ASN A 236 -12.51 -10.27 -2.51
C ASN A 236 -12.80 -11.27 -1.38
N PHE A 237 -13.05 -10.85 -0.15
CA PHE A 237 -13.22 -11.77 0.98
C PHE A 237 -14.36 -12.77 0.81
N PRO A 238 -15.56 -12.40 0.31
CA PRO A 238 -16.60 -13.38 0.04
C PRO A 238 -16.15 -14.48 -0.93
N GLY A 239 -15.48 -14.10 -2.02
CA GLY A 239 -14.95 -15.04 -3.01
C GLY A 239 -13.82 -15.91 -2.46
N ILE A 240 -12.93 -15.36 -1.62
CA ILE A 240 -11.88 -16.12 -0.94
C ILE A 240 -12.50 -17.19 -0.02
N ALA A 241 -13.50 -16.79 0.79
CA ALA A 241 -14.17 -17.70 1.71
C ALA A 241 -14.92 -18.84 0.96
N ASP A 242 -15.56 -18.52 -0.17
CA ASP A 242 -16.30 -19.51 -0.96
C ASP A 242 -15.35 -20.47 -1.70
N ALA A 243 -14.20 -20.00 -2.17
CA ALA A 243 -13.16 -20.83 -2.78
C ALA A 243 -12.46 -21.76 -1.78
N ALA A 244 -12.53 -21.46 -0.48
CA ALA A 244 -11.81 -22.17 0.57
C ALA A 244 -12.52 -23.40 1.11
N SER A 245 -13.28 -24.12 0.29
CA SER A 245 -14.10 -25.30 0.71
C SER A 245 -13.31 -26.41 1.40
N ARG A 246 -12.00 -26.52 1.12
CA ARG A 246 -11.10 -27.50 1.76
C ARG A 246 -10.65 -27.09 3.16
N TYR A 247 -10.86 -25.83 3.55
CA TYR A 247 -10.39 -25.23 4.79
C TYR A 247 -11.54 -24.50 5.48
N PRO A 248 -12.49 -25.22 6.09
CA PRO A 248 -13.71 -24.62 6.63
C PRO A 248 -13.46 -23.63 7.79
N ALA A 249 -12.40 -23.84 8.58
CA ALA A 249 -12.01 -22.89 9.63
C ALA A 249 -11.56 -21.57 9.01
N TYR A 250 -10.66 -21.61 8.03
CA TYR A 250 -10.22 -20.44 7.29
C TYR A 250 -11.39 -19.70 6.60
N ALA A 251 -12.30 -20.45 5.94
CA ALA A 251 -13.47 -19.83 5.30
C ALA A 251 -14.39 -19.13 6.32
N ALA A 252 -14.59 -19.72 7.50
CA ALA A 252 -15.37 -19.10 8.58
C ALA A 252 -14.66 -17.86 9.14
N HIS A 253 -13.35 -17.94 9.34
CA HIS A 253 -12.51 -16.82 9.81
C HIS A 253 -12.56 -15.64 8.83
N ILE A 254 -12.35 -15.85 7.53
CA ILE A 254 -12.45 -14.79 6.51
C ILE A 254 -13.83 -14.14 6.50
N ARG A 255 -14.92 -14.90 6.68
CA ARG A 255 -16.29 -14.32 6.78
C ARG A 255 -16.47 -13.47 8.04
N ASP A 256 -15.92 -13.90 9.18
CA ASP A 256 -15.95 -13.12 10.43
C ASP A 256 -15.17 -11.80 10.27
N LEU A 257 -13.92 -11.88 9.76
CA LEU A 257 -13.10 -10.69 9.48
C LEU A 257 -13.82 -9.71 8.55
N HIS A 258 -14.45 -10.20 7.49
CA HIS A 258 -15.24 -9.39 6.57
C HIS A 258 -16.43 -8.71 7.26
N ALA A 259 -17.18 -9.46 8.08
CA ALA A 259 -18.38 -8.95 8.74
C ALA A 259 -18.09 -7.82 9.73
N ARG A 260 -16.95 -7.85 10.43
CA ARG A 260 -16.57 -6.87 11.44
C ARG A 260 -15.64 -5.75 10.95
N CYS A 261 -15.08 -5.86 9.76
CA CYS A 261 -14.04 -4.95 9.24
C CYS A 261 -14.47 -3.48 9.29
N HIS A 262 -15.69 -3.16 8.88
CA HIS A 262 -16.21 -1.77 8.89
C HIS A 262 -16.16 -1.14 10.29
N ASP A 263 -16.67 -1.85 11.28
CA ASP A 263 -16.73 -1.36 12.66
C ASP A 263 -15.31 -1.22 13.24
N ARG A 264 -14.40 -2.13 12.88
CA ARG A 264 -13.01 -2.08 13.34
C ARG A 264 -12.24 -0.92 12.73
N VAL A 265 -12.41 -0.67 11.42
CA VAL A 265 -11.81 0.51 10.77
C VAL A 265 -12.40 1.81 11.32
N ALA A 266 -13.71 1.88 11.53
CA ALA A 266 -14.35 3.04 12.14
C ALA A 266 -13.85 3.32 13.56
N ALA A 267 -13.55 2.27 14.34
CA ALA A 267 -12.98 2.42 15.69
C ALA A 267 -11.49 2.88 15.67
N ALA A 268 -10.78 2.68 14.56
CA ALA A 268 -9.38 3.07 14.39
C ALA A 268 -9.20 4.50 13.85
N LEU A 269 -10.29 5.13 13.37
CA LEU A 269 -10.31 6.53 12.90
C LEU A 269 -10.53 7.52 14.03
#